data_d39fe9e22dccfdb6fa7d6812fdc46d9d
#
_entry.id   d39fe9e22dccfdb6fa7d6812fdc46d9d
#
_cell.length_a   1.000
_cell.length_b   1.000
_cell.length_c   1.000
_cell.angle_alpha   90.00
_cell.angle_beta   90.00
_cell.angle_gamma   90.00
#
_symmetry.space_group_name_H-M   'P 1'
#
loop_
_entity.id
_entity.type
_entity.pdbx_description
1 polymer ?
#
loop_
_entity_poly.entity_id
_entity_poly.type
_entity_poly.pdbx_seq_one_letter_code
_entity_poly.pdbx_strand_id
1 'polypeptide(L)'
;MHTRKGNYSETLNAGIAAFRAKQQPHILMVFEVGTATMMAAKGAIKPVYEVMAGSGGFNPDAYIPPVKGYYTTTDGKMLSLPYNSSTPVLWVNKDLMKKAGLDPNMSLSTWSDVGKALDKAKSSGISCGLTTAWQSWIHLENFSAYHNVPFASKSNGFAGLDTSLQFNSGLHVKHLDMMGKWAKDGKFFYAGRRNEGGANFRAGECMFFTESSAGYAGIKKEAQFDFEIRPLPYHAGTKAPQNTIIGGSSLWVMSGHSADEYKGVAAFINFLSGTDIQAKWHQDTGYLPITIAASEKTAADGFYNANPGTDIAGKQMMGKAPTENSKGLRLGSFDQIRGIIDEELESIWTGKKTAQVAMDSAVKRGDALLRRFEKANK
;
A
#
# COMPACT_ATOMS: atom_id res chain seq x y z
N MET A 1 -9.74 -17.81 18.93
CA MET A 1 -10.86 -17.62 17.98
C MET A 1 -10.47 -16.54 16.98
N HIS A 2 -10.62 -16.75 15.68
CA HIS A 2 -10.39 -15.75 14.64
C HIS A 2 -11.73 -15.13 14.24
N THR A 3 -11.81 -13.79 14.28
CA THR A 3 -13.00 -13.04 13.85
C THR A 3 -12.62 -12.15 12.69
N ARG A 4 -13.31 -12.28 11.56
CA ARG A 4 -13.14 -11.43 10.38
C ARG A 4 -14.21 -10.33 10.37
N LYS A 5 -13.81 -9.09 10.16
CA LYS A 5 -14.67 -7.95 9.83
C LYS A 5 -14.55 -7.65 8.33
N GLY A 6 -15.50 -6.94 7.75
CA GLY A 6 -15.61 -6.76 6.31
C GLY A 6 -14.35 -6.23 5.62
N ASN A 7 -13.71 -5.20 6.21
CA ASN A 7 -12.54 -4.55 5.64
C ASN A 7 -11.60 -3.99 6.74
N TYR A 8 -10.48 -3.38 6.34
CA TYR A 8 -9.49 -2.84 7.28
C TYR A 8 -10.04 -1.74 8.19
N SER A 9 -10.79 -0.77 7.64
CA SER A 9 -11.39 0.31 8.44
C SER A 9 -12.40 -0.22 9.45
N GLU A 10 -13.24 -1.16 9.04
CA GLU A 10 -14.20 -1.83 9.94
C GLU A 10 -13.48 -2.64 11.02
N THR A 11 -12.36 -3.29 10.69
CA THR A 11 -11.55 -4.03 11.67
C THR A 11 -10.95 -3.09 12.71
N LEU A 12 -10.37 -1.96 12.28
CA LEU A 12 -9.81 -0.96 13.19
C LEU A 12 -10.90 -0.37 14.10
N ASN A 13 -12.04 0.03 13.53
CA ASN A 13 -13.16 0.60 14.29
C ASN A 13 -13.74 -0.41 15.30
N ALA A 14 -13.89 -1.68 14.90
CA ALA A 14 -14.32 -2.74 15.79
C ALA A 14 -13.32 -2.99 16.92
N GLY A 15 -12.01 -2.92 16.64
CA GLY A 15 -10.96 -3.03 17.65
C GLY A 15 -10.99 -1.89 18.67
N ILE A 16 -11.19 -0.65 18.21
CA ILE A 16 -11.35 0.52 19.08
C ILE A 16 -12.58 0.37 19.98
N ALA A 17 -13.70 -0.05 19.41
CA ALA A 17 -14.93 -0.27 20.17
C ALA A 17 -14.76 -1.39 21.22
N ALA A 18 -14.14 -2.51 20.85
CA ALA A 18 -13.86 -3.62 21.75
C ALA A 18 -12.93 -3.20 22.91
N PHE A 19 -11.90 -2.41 22.63
CA PHE A 19 -10.99 -1.90 23.67
C PHE A 19 -11.75 -1.01 24.68
N ARG A 20 -12.59 -0.11 24.20
CA ARG A 20 -13.43 0.75 25.06
C ARG A 20 -14.40 -0.06 25.93
N ALA A 21 -14.89 -1.20 25.40
CA ALA A 21 -15.75 -2.12 26.11
C ALA A 21 -14.99 -3.12 27.01
N LYS A 22 -13.65 -3.06 27.08
CA LYS A 22 -12.77 -4.04 27.77
C LYS A 22 -12.96 -5.48 27.24
N GLN A 23 -13.22 -5.62 25.96
CA GLN A 23 -13.43 -6.89 25.24
C GLN A 23 -12.48 -7.02 24.04
N GLN A 24 -11.32 -6.38 24.12
CA GLN A 24 -10.33 -6.39 23.05
C GLN A 24 -9.81 -7.80 22.78
N PRO A 25 -9.49 -8.12 21.51
CA PRO A 25 -8.81 -9.38 21.17
C PRO A 25 -7.35 -9.35 21.66
N HIS A 26 -6.69 -10.50 21.70
CA HIS A 26 -5.25 -10.57 21.97
C HIS A 26 -4.42 -9.89 20.87
N ILE A 27 -4.83 -10.08 19.63
CA ILE A 27 -4.17 -9.54 18.44
C ILE A 27 -5.21 -8.85 17.56
N LEU A 28 -4.92 -7.61 17.17
CA LEU A 28 -5.71 -6.82 16.23
C LEU A 28 -4.89 -6.59 14.95
N MET A 29 -5.44 -6.97 13.80
CA MET A 29 -4.88 -6.62 12.51
C MET A 29 -5.25 -5.17 12.17
N VAL A 30 -4.24 -4.34 11.95
CA VAL A 30 -4.43 -2.92 11.59
C VAL A 30 -3.65 -2.62 10.32
N PHE A 31 -4.32 -2.00 9.36
CA PHE A 31 -3.67 -1.57 8.13
C PHE A 31 -2.75 -0.36 8.36
N GLU A 32 -1.85 -0.11 7.43
CA GLU A 32 -0.74 0.83 7.58
C GLU A 32 -1.19 2.25 7.98
N VAL A 33 -2.33 2.73 7.47
CA VAL A 33 -2.85 4.06 7.81
C VAL A 33 -3.32 4.18 9.26
N GLY A 34 -3.59 3.06 9.93
CA GLY A 34 -3.95 3.02 11.34
C GLY A 34 -2.76 3.14 12.29
N THR A 35 -1.52 3.08 11.79
CA THR A 35 -0.30 3.01 12.61
C THR A 35 -0.19 4.16 13.60
N ALA A 36 -0.33 5.42 13.16
CA ALA A 36 -0.23 6.57 14.07
C ALA A 36 -1.36 6.58 15.13
N THR A 37 -2.56 6.13 14.75
CA THR A 37 -3.68 5.98 15.70
C THR A 37 -3.38 4.93 16.77
N MET A 38 -2.80 3.79 16.40
CA MET A 38 -2.40 2.75 17.36
C MET A 38 -1.25 3.22 18.26
N MET A 39 -0.26 3.94 17.70
CA MET A 39 0.84 4.50 18.48
C MET A 39 0.38 5.53 19.51
N ALA A 40 -0.66 6.29 19.19
CA ALA A 40 -1.26 7.29 20.09
C ALA A 40 -2.21 6.69 21.11
N ALA A 41 -2.65 5.45 20.95
CA ALA A 41 -3.60 4.79 21.82
C ALA A 41 -2.94 4.35 23.15
N LYS A 42 -2.75 5.30 24.08
CA LYS A 42 -2.08 5.09 25.36
C LYS A 42 -2.73 3.93 26.15
N GLY A 43 -1.91 2.96 26.54
CA GLY A 43 -2.35 1.80 27.34
C GLY A 43 -3.17 0.76 26.56
N ALA A 44 -3.43 0.93 25.28
CA ALA A 44 -4.22 -0.02 24.49
C ALA A 44 -3.38 -1.15 23.88
N ILE A 45 -2.10 -0.91 23.65
CA ILE A 45 -1.20 -1.88 23.03
C ILE A 45 -0.17 -2.41 24.03
N LYS A 46 0.23 -3.65 23.85
CA LYS A 46 1.45 -4.23 24.41
C LYS A 46 2.45 -4.38 23.26
N PRO A 47 3.53 -3.56 23.23
CA PRO A 47 4.47 -3.57 22.12
C PRO A 47 5.06 -4.95 21.83
N VAL A 48 5.22 -5.29 20.56
CA VAL A 48 5.75 -6.60 20.14
C VAL A 48 7.15 -6.83 20.73
N TYR A 49 8.01 -5.80 20.80
CA TYR A 49 9.33 -5.94 21.39
C TYR A 49 9.28 -6.36 22.88
N GLU A 50 8.23 -5.96 23.64
CA GLU A 50 8.02 -6.38 25.03
C GLU A 50 7.47 -7.80 25.12
N VAL A 51 6.48 -8.14 24.26
CA VAL A 51 5.90 -9.48 24.21
C VAL A 51 6.96 -10.52 23.90
N MET A 52 7.90 -10.16 23.01
CA MET A 52 8.94 -11.07 22.52
C MET A 52 10.22 -11.08 23.36
N ALA A 53 10.36 -10.20 24.35
CA ALA A 53 11.58 -10.05 25.16
C ALA A 53 12.02 -11.34 25.88
N GLY A 54 11.07 -12.24 26.21
CA GLY A 54 11.33 -13.55 26.82
C GLY A 54 11.29 -14.73 25.85
N SER A 55 11.05 -14.48 24.58
CA SER A 55 10.89 -15.50 23.54
C SER A 55 12.21 -15.68 22.80
N GLY A 56 12.95 -16.71 23.10
CA GLY A 56 14.21 -16.99 22.41
C GLY A 56 14.04 -17.02 20.90
N GLY A 57 14.94 -16.36 20.16
CA GLY A 57 14.98 -16.36 18.70
C GLY A 57 14.28 -15.19 17.99
N PHE A 58 13.59 -14.29 18.68
CA PHE A 58 13.06 -13.08 18.03
C PHE A 58 14.19 -12.07 17.78
N ASN A 59 14.47 -11.83 16.50
CA ASN A 59 15.47 -10.86 16.07
C ASN A 59 14.81 -9.80 15.16
N PRO A 60 14.63 -8.55 15.64
CA PRO A 60 14.03 -7.49 14.83
C PRO A 60 14.90 -7.10 13.62
N ASP A 61 16.20 -7.41 13.61
CA ASP A 61 17.09 -7.11 12.47
C ASP A 61 16.97 -8.13 11.34
N ALA A 62 16.29 -9.25 11.57
CA ALA A 62 15.93 -10.21 10.52
C ALA A 62 14.83 -9.69 9.57
N TYR A 63 14.14 -8.60 9.94
CA TYR A 63 13.04 -8.07 9.15
C TYR A 63 13.54 -7.07 8.10
N ILE A 64 12.87 -7.08 6.94
CA ILE A 64 13.18 -6.17 5.82
C ILE A 64 13.03 -4.71 6.28
N PRO A 65 14.09 -3.88 6.15
CA PRO A 65 14.10 -2.55 6.77
C PRO A 65 12.94 -1.62 6.40
N PRO A 66 12.52 -1.44 5.13
CA PRO A 66 11.36 -0.61 4.79
C PRO A 66 10.05 -1.11 5.41
N VAL A 67 9.90 -2.43 5.58
CA VAL A 67 8.70 -3.04 6.18
C VAL A 67 8.72 -2.82 7.70
N LYS A 68 9.83 -3.15 8.35
CA LYS A 68 10.03 -2.96 9.79
C LYS A 68 9.91 -1.48 10.19
N GLY A 69 10.57 -0.59 9.47
CA GLY A 69 10.67 0.83 9.80
C GLY A 69 9.33 1.55 9.89
N TYR A 70 8.33 1.05 9.18
CA TYR A 70 6.98 1.62 9.24
C TYR A 70 6.32 1.44 10.62
N TYR A 71 6.59 0.33 11.31
CA TYR A 71 5.94 -0.11 12.55
C TYR A 71 6.85 -0.03 13.77
N THR A 72 7.93 0.74 13.71
CA THR A 72 8.87 0.93 14.81
C THR A 72 8.78 2.33 15.40
N THR A 73 9.19 2.46 16.65
CA THR A 73 9.49 3.76 17.27
C THR A 73 10.69 4.43 16.58
N THR A 74 10.95 5.68 16.91
CA THR A 74 12.12 6.42 16.39
C THR A 74 13.45 5.83 16.84
N ASP A 75 13.47 5.13 17.97
CA ASP A 75 14.62 4.39 18.49
C ASP A 75 14.66 2.92 18.02
N GLY A 76 13.86 2.56 17.04
CA GLY A 76 13.91 1.27 16.34
C GLY A 76 13.21 0.10 17.01
N LYS A 77 12.41 0.34 18.08
CA LYS A 77 11.66 -0.71 18.78
C LYS A 77 10.39 -1.08 18.01
N MET A 78 10.21 -2.35 17.68
CA MET A 78 9.09 -2.86 16.92
C MET A 78 7.80 -2.88 17.77
N LEU A 79 6.81 -2.08 17.39
CA LEU A 79 5.52 -1.96 18.10
C LEU A 79 4.52 -3.02 17.68
N SER A 80 4.48 -3.37 16.41
CA SER A 80 3.61 -4.41 15.84
C SER A 80 4.39 -5.31 14.90
N LEU A 81 3.91 -6.54 14.70
CA LEU A 81 4.50 -7.45 13.73
C LEU A 81 4.03 -7.09 12.32
N PRO A 82 4.92 -6.74 11.38
CA PRO A 82 4.55 -6.69 9.96
C PRO A 82 3.94 -8.03 9.52
N TYR A 83 2.89 -7.99 8.69
CA TYR A 83 2.23 -9.23 8.26
C TYR A 83 1.91 -9.19 6.76
N ASN A 84 0.79 -8.56 6.38
CA ASN A 84 0.47 -8.34 4.98
C ASN A 84 1.22 -7.10 4.50
N SER A 85 2.35 -7.28 3.86
CA SER A 85 3.12 -6.17 3.29
C SER A 85 3.13 -6.29 1.79
N SER A 86 2.74 -5.25 1.09
CA SER A 86 2.73 -5.19 -0.36
C SER A 86 3.15 -3.82 -0.85
N THR A 87 3.40 -3.68 -2.13
CA THR A 87 3.61 -2.38 -2.77
C THR A 87 2.94 -2.42 -4.15
N PRO A 88 2.49 -1.28 -4.70
CA PRO A 88 1.80 -1.30 -5.98
C PRO A 88 2.75 -1.56 -7.14
N VAL A 89 2.22 -2.25 -8.14
CA VAL A 89 2.88 -2.58 -9.40
C VAL A 89 1.94 -2.30 -10.57
N LEU A 90 2.47 -2.32 -11.80
CA LEU A 90 1.66 -2.30 -13.02
C LEU A 90 1.44 -3.72 -13.52
N TRP A 91 0.20 -4.15 -13.56
CA TRP A 91 -0.25 -5.40 -14.20
C TRP A 91 -0.59 -5.13 -15.65
N VAL A 92 -0.11 -5.97 -16.55
CA VAL A 92 -0.21 -5.80 -18.00
C VAL A 92 -0.88 -7.01 -18.62
N ASN A 93 -1.97 -6.82 -19.33
CA ASN A 93 -2.61 -7.83 -20.18
C ASN A 93 -1.93 -7.80 -21.56
N LYS A 94 -1.02 -8.74 -21.80
CA LYS A 94 -0.24 -8.81 -23.04
C LYS A 94 -1.08 -9.14 -24.27
N ASP A 95 -2.18 -9.87 -24.09
CA ASP A 95 -3.07 -10.22 -25.21
C ASP A 95 -3.86 -9.01 -25.69
N LEU A 96 -4.31 -8.13 -24.77
CA LEU A 96 -4.91 -6.85 -25.16
C LEU A 96 -3.87 -5.89 -25.79
N MET A 97 -2.62 -5.91 -25.35
CA MET A 97 -1.55 -5.15 -26.04
C MET A 97 -1.38 -5.62 -27.49
N LYS A 98 -1.29 -6.93 -27.72
CA LYS A 98 -1.22 -7.51 -29.08
C LYS A 98 -2.44 -7.12 -29.91
N LYS A 99 -3.65 -7.23 -29.32
CA LYS A 99 -4.91 -6.83 -29.97
C LYS A 99 -4.90 -5.34 -30.35
N ALA A 100 -4.27 -4.49 -29.56
CA ALA A 100 -4.09 -3.06 -29.87
C ALA A 100 -2.99 -2.79 -30.92
N GLY A 101 -2.31 -3.81 -31.42
CA GLY A 101 -1.16 -3.66 -32.32
C GLY A 101 0.09 -3.11 -31.65
N LEU A 102 0.23 -3.34 -30.34
CA LEU A 102 1.38 -2.94 -29.55
C LEU A 102 2.36 -4.13 -29.39
N ASP A 103 3.65 -3.84 -29.35
CA ASP A 103 4.64 -4.81 -28.88
C ASP A 103 4.44 -5.05 -27.38
N PRO A 104 4.14 -6.28 -26.94
CA PRO A 104 3.99 -6.58 -25.51
C PRO A 104 5.25 -6.30 -24.69
N ASN A 105 6.41 -6.18 -25.33
CA ASN A 105 7.70 -5.91 -24.67
C ASN A 105 8.11 -4.42 -24.73
N MET A 106 7.27 -3.56 -25.31
CA MET A 106 7.57 -2.11 -25.34
C MET A 106 7.75 -1.58 -23.92
N SER A 107 8.54 -0.52 -23.78
CA SER A 107 8.69 0.16 -22.49
C SER A 107 7.36 0.77 -22.04
N LEU A 108 7.03 0.55 -20.78
CA LEU A 108 5.94 1.21 -20.05
C LEU A 108 6.48 1.93 -18.80
N SER A 109 7.76 2.32 -18.83
CA SER A 109 8.45 2.90 -17.69
C SER A 109 7.94 4.29 -17.33
N THR A 110 7.38 5.02 -18.27
CA THR A 110 6.86 6.36 -18.01
C THR A 110 5.34 6.45 -18.21
N TRP A 111 4.70 7.39 -17.50
CA TRP A 111 3.28 7.70 -17.75
C TRP A 111 3.02 8.20 -19.17
N SER A 112 4.04 8.76 -19.84
CA SER A 112 3.96 9.10 -21.27
C SER A 112 3.88 7.86 -22.16
N ASP A 113 4.64 6.80 -21.83
CA ASP A 113 4.59 5.54 -22.59
C ASP A 113 3.26 4.84 -22.40
N VAL A 114 2.77 4.79 -21.15
CA VAL A 114 1.41 4.30 -20.84
C VAL A 114 0.36 5.09 -21.63
N GLY A 115 0.44 6.43 -21.64
CA GLY A 115 -0.49 7.27 -22.40
C GLY A 115 -0.56 6.93 -23.88
N LYS A 116 0.60 6.74 -24.54
CA LYS A 116 0.68 6.31 -25.95
C LYS A 116 0.03 4.94 -26.17
N ALA A 117 0.27 4.01 -25.24
CA ALA A 117 -0.37 2.69 -25.30
C ALA A 117 -1.90 2.77 -25.10
N LEU A 118 -2.36 3.66 -24.22
CA LEU A 118 -3.79 3.92 -24.03
C LEU A 118 -4.47 4.54 -25.26
N ASP A 119 -3.75 5.39 -26.02
CA ASP A 119 -4.23 5.93 -27.29
C ASP A 119 -4.47 4.82 -28.32
N LYS A 120 -3.54 3.87 -28.40
CA LYS A 120 -3.67 2.68 -29.26
C LYS A 120 -4.80 1.76 -28.80
N ALA A 121 -4.89 1.48 -27.49
CA ALA A 121 -5.98 0.70 -26.95
C ALA A 121 -7.36 1.25 -27.35
N LYS A 122 -7.54 2.56 -27.16
CA LYS A 122 -8.80 3.24 -27.51
C LYS A 122 -9.08 3.17 -29.00
N SER A 123 -8.10 3.45 -29.87
CA SER A 123 -8.26 3.39 -31.33
C SER A 123 -8.54 1.97 -31.85
N SER A 124 -8.17 0.94 -31.09
CA SER A 124 -8.42 -0.47 -31.39
C SER A 124 -9.71 -1.02 -30.75
N GLY A 125 -10.55 -0.16 -30.16
CA GLY A 125 -11.82 -0.53 -29.59
C GLY A 125 -11.74 -1.24 -28.24
N ILE A 126 -10.63 -1.13 -27.52
CA ILE A 126 -10.50 -1.65 -26.14
C ILE A 126 -11.20 -0.67 -25.21
N SER A 127 -12.24 -1.11 -24.53
CA SER A 127 -13.12 -0.29 -23.68
C SER A 127 -12.48 0.13 -22.37
N CYS A 128 -11.52 -0.66 -21.83
CA CYS A 128 -10.79 -0.37 -20.60
C CYS A 128 -9.28 -0.39 -20.88
N GLY A 129 -8.69 0.78 -21.10
CA GLY A 129 -7.24 0.92 -21.28
C GLY A 129 -6.49 0.74 -19.97
N LEU A 130 -6.89 1.45 -18.94
CA LEU A 130 -6.30 1.40 -17.59
C LEU A 130 -7.41 1.37 -16.55
N THR A 131 -7.24 0.54 -15.52
CA THR A 131 -7.99 0.65 -14.27
C THR A 131 -7.03 0.67 -13.07
N THR A 132 -7.52 1.01 -11.90
CA THR A 132 -6.73 1.08 -10.67
C THR A 132 -7.48 0.45 -9.51
N ALA A 133 -6.73 -0.03 -8.52
CA ALA A 133 -7.21 -0.27 -7.18
C ALA A 133 -6.61 0.77 -6.21
N TRP A 134 -7.20 0.91 -5.02
CA TRP A 134 -6.62 1.71 -3.92
C TRP A 134 -6.10 3.07 -4.39
N GLN A 135 -6.93 3.82 -5.09
CA GLN A 135 -6.55 5.02 -5.86
C GLN A 135 -5.71 6.03 -5.08
N SER A 136 -6.05 6.35 -3.82
CA SER A 136 -5.29 7.25 -2.96
C SER A 136 -3.91 6.70 -2.63
N TRP A 137 -3.82 5.41 -2.29
CA TRP A 137 -2.56 4.75 -1.96
C TRP A 137 -1.61 4.66 -3.15
N ILE A 138 -2.12 4.39 -4.35
CA ILE A 138 -1.29 4.24 -5.56
C ILE A 138 -0.95 5.59 -6.16
N HIS A 139 -1.96 6.44 -6.44
CA HIS A 139 -1.80 7.66 -7.24
C HIS A 139 -1.44 8.92 -6.44
N LEU A 140 -1.43 8.85 -5.10
CA LEU A 140 -0.93 9.92 -4.25
C LEU A 140 0.18 9.47 -3.30
N GLU A 141 -0.05 8.48 -2.47
CA GLU A 141 0.90 8.08 -1.42
C GLU A 141 2.15 7.43 -2.02
N ASN A 142 2.00 6.35 -2.79
CA ASN A 142 3.12 5.73 -3.51
C ASN A 142 3.66 6.61 -4.62
N PHE A 143 2.81 7.38 -5.28
CA PHE A 143 3.24 8.38 -6.24
C PHE A 143 4.21 9.38 -5.61
N SER A 144 3.89 9.91 -4.43
CA SER A 144 4.76 10.84 -3.69
C SER A 144 6.11 10.20 -3.39
N ALA A 145 6.11 8.99 -2.83
CA ALA A 145 7.32 8.27 -2.49
C ALA A 145 8.18 7.97 -3.73
N TYR A 146 7.56 7.43 -4.77
CA TYR A 146 8.24 7.00 -6.00
C TYR A 146 8.85 8.15 -6.80
N HIS A 147 8.25 9.36 -6.71
CA HIS A 147 8.77 10.59 -7.31
C HIS A 147 9.61 11.44 -6.34
N ASN A 148 9.78 10.97 -5.10
CA ASN A 148 10.51 11.68 -4.06
C ASN A 148 10.00 13.11 -3.82
N VAL A 149 8.69 13.27 -3.79
CA VAL A 149 8.01 14.53 -3.47
C VAL A 149 7.24 14.40 -2.15
N PRO A 150 7.13 15.46 -1.33
CA PRO A 150 6.49 15.37 -0.02
C PRO A 150 4.98 15.14 -0.16
N PHE A 151 4.46 14.15 0.56
CA PHE A 151 3.02 13.99 0.79
C PHE A 151 2.55 14.90 1.94
N ALA A 152 3.37 15.00 2.98
CA ALA A 152 3.14 15.85 4.14
C ALA A 152 4.45 16.39 4.70
N SER A 153 4.38 17.44 5.52
CA SER A 153 5.51 18.00 6.23
C SER A 153 6.06 17.07 7.31
N LYS A 154 7.11 17.49 8.01
CA LYS A 154 7.72 16.72 9.12
C LYS A 154 8.10 15.29 8.71
N SER A 155 8.74 15.16 7.54
CA SER A 155 9.11 13.85 6.99
C SER A 155 7.90 12.90 6.94
N ASN A 156 6.79 13.35 6.34
CA ASN A 156 5.51 12.65 6.27
C ASN A 156 4.94 12.24 7.64
N GLY A 157 5.11 13.09 8.66
CA GLY A 157 4.58 12.89 10.00
C GLY A 157 5.48 12.08 10.94
N PHE A 158 6.64 11.60 10.49
CA PHE A 158 7.58 10.88 11.36
C PHE A 158 8.26 11.78 12.40
N ALA A 159 8.40 13.09 12.11
CA ALA A 159 9.10 14.02 12.96
C ALA A 159 8.18 14.86 13.89
N GLY A 160 6.89 14.63 13.88
CA GLY A 160 5.98 15.31 14.80
C GLY A 160 4.52 15.32 14.38
N LEU A 161 3.64 15.60 15.35
CA LEU A 161 2.19 15.63 15.14
C LEU A 161 1.70 16.94 14.49
N ASP A 162 2.51 18.01 14.52
CA ASP A 162 2.25 19.31 13.89
C ASP A 162 2.46 19.29 12.36
N THR A 163 2.07 18.17 11.76
CA THR A 163 2.22 17.90 10.34
C THR A 163 1.09 18.52 9.52
N SER A 164 1.39 18.97 8.30
CA SER A 164 0.42 19.44 7.31
C SER A 164 0.59 18.70 5.98
N LEU A 165 -0.50 18.51 5.24
CA LEU A 165 -0.52 17.86 3.94
C LEU A 165 0.07 18.77 2.85
N GLN A 166 0.74 18.20 1.83
CA GLN A 166 1.48 18.95 0.81
C GLN A 166 1.27 18.44 -0.62
N PHE A 167 0.25 17.63 -0.86
CA PHE A 167 0.00 16.99 -2.15
C PHE A 167 -0.92 17.80 -3.10
N ASN A 168 -1.10 19.09 -2.87
CA ASN A 168 -1.98 19.96 -3.67
C ASN A 168 -1.23 20.87 -4.63
N SER A 169 -0.03 20.51 -5.05
CA SER A 169 0.78 21.34 -5.94
C SER A 169 1.68 20.50 -6.86
N GLY A 170 2.28 21.17 -7.84
CA GLY A 170 3.36 20.64 -8.68
C GLY A 170 3.00 19.32 -9.37
N LEU A 171 3.80 18.30 -9.10
CA LEU A 171 3.73 17.02 -9.81
C LEU A 171 2.46 16.23 -9.49
N HIS A 172 1.91 16.34 -8.27
CA HIS A 172 0.68 15.66 -7.87
C HIS A 172 -0.51 16.15 -8.71
N VAL A 173 -0.71 17.46 -8.77
CA VAL A 173 -1.80 18.05 -9.57
C VAL A 173 -1.63 17.69 -11.05
N LYS A 174 -0.40 17.78 -11.59
CA LYS A 174 -0.12 17.39 -12.97
C LYS A 174 -0.50 15.93 -13.26
N HIS A 175 -0.18 15.01 -12.34
CA HIS A 175 -0.52 13.60 -12.48
C HIS A 175 -2.02 13.36 -12.48
N LEU A 176 -2.72 13.97 -11.52
CA LEU A 176 -4.17 13.82 -11.37
C LEU A 176 -4.95 14.49 -12.51
N ASP A 177 -4.47 15.63 -13.04
CA ASP A 177 -5.05 16.24 -14.24
C ASP A 177 -4.91 15.33 -15.47
N MET A 178 -3.76 14.67 -15.61
CA MET A 178 -3.54 13.68 -16.66
C MET A 178 -4.52 12.50 -16.54
N MET A 179 -4.65 11.94 -15.33
CA MET A 179 -5.59 10.85 -15.06
C MET A 179 -7.04 11.26 -15.28
N GLY A 180 -7.42 12.47 -14.84
CA GLY A 180 -8.74 13.04 -15.08
C GLY A 180 -9.06 13.22 -16.56
N LYS A 181 -8.09 13.65 -17.37
CA LYS A 181 -8.22 13.69 -18.84
C LYS A 181 -8.41 12.29 -19.40
N TRP A 182 -7.65 11.30 -18.95
CA TRP A 182 -7.83 9.91 -19.37
C TRP A 182 -9.19 9.34 -19.00
N ALA A 183 -9.73 9.70 -17.84
CA ALA A 183 -11.10 9.32 -17.44
C ALA A 183 -12.13 9.93 -18.38
N LYS A 184 -12.05 11.24 -18.65
CA LYS A 184 -12.91 11.94 -19.59
C LYS A 184 -12.83 11.37 -21.00
N ASP A 185 -11.62 10.98 -21.42
CA ASP A 185 -11.36 10.41 -22.74
C ASP A 185 -11.74 8.92 -22.84
N GLY A 186 -12.20 8.28 -21.75
CA GLY A 186 -12.53 6.86 -21.74
C GLY A 186 -11.31 5.93 -21.82
N LYS A 187 -10.12 6.41 -21.46
CA LYS A 187 -8.87 5.64 -21.40
C LYS A 187 -8.61 5.05 -20.03
N PHE A 188 -9.09 5.72 -18.98
CA PHE A 188 -9.05 5.27 -17.60
C PHE A 188 -10.45 4.96 -17.11
N PHE A 189 -10.65 3.73 -16.64
CA PHE A 189 -11.91 3.22 -16.11
C PHE A 189 -11.80 3.11 -14.59
N TYR A 190 -12.54 3.94 -13.89
CA TYR A 190 -12.63 3.89 -12.43
C TYR A 190 -13.75 2.97 -11.99
N ALA A 191 -13.42 1.95 -11.20
CA ALA A 191 -14.39 0.93 -10.75
C ALA A 191 -14.74 1.02 -9.27
N GLY A 192 -13.97 1.75 -8.46
CA GLY A 192 -14.20 1.88 -7.03
C GLY A 192 -12.94 2.21 -6.24
N ARG A 193 -13.10 2.47 -4.94
CA ARG A 193 -12.05 3.02 -4.05
C ARG A 193 -10.97 2.02 -3.66
N ARG A 194 -11.30 0.72 -3.65
CA ARG A 194 -10.43 -0.35 -3.17
C ARG A 194 -9.97 -1.21 -4.33
N ASN A 195 -10.25 -2.49 -4.33
CA ASN A 195 -9.81 -3.42 -5.37
C ASN A 195 -10.93 -3.85 -6.34
N GLU A 196 -11.98 -3.04 -6.47
CA GLU A 196 -13.10 -3.31 -7.38
C GLU A 196 -12.62 -3.42 -8.84
N GLY A 197 -11.66 -2.59 -9.27
CA GLY A 197 -11.07 -2.66 -10.61
C GLY A 197 -10.37 -3.99 -10.94
N GLY A 198 -10.01 -4.77 -9.91
CA GLY A 198 -9.42 -6.09 -10.07
C GLY A 198 -10.33 -7.09 -10.78
N ALA A 199 -11.64 -7.00 -10.61
CA ALA A 199 -12.60 -7.88 -11.31
C ALA A 199 -12.52 -7.68 -12.83
N ASN A 200 -12.52 -6.42 -13.28
CA ASN A 200 -12.42 -6.09 -14.71
C ASN A 200 -11.08 -6.54 -15.33
N PHE A 201 -9.97 -6.39 -14.59
CA PHE A 201 -8.69 -6.86 -15.08
C PHE A 201 -8.64 -8.39 -15.18
N ARG A 202 -9.06 -9.11 -14.14
CA ARG A 202 -9.08 -10.59 -14.14
C ARG A 202 -10.01 -11.18 -15.20
N ALA A 203 -11.10 -10.47 -15.52
CA ALA A 203 -12.00 -10.83 -16.63
C ALA A 203 -11.40 -10.57 -18.03
N GLY A 204 -10.19 -9.98 -18.11
CA GLY A 204 -9.53 -9.65 -19.38
C GLY A 204 -10.08 -8.40 -20.07
N GLU A 205 -10.85 -7.57 -19.38
CA GLU A 205 -11.49 -6.38 -19.96
C GLU A 205 -10.51 -5.18 -20.05
N CYS A 206 -9.56 -5.07 -19.10
CA CYS A 206 -8.64 -3.95 -19.02
C CYS A 206 -7.23 -4.34 -19.49
N MET A 207 -6.59 -3.46 -20.26
CA MET A 207 -5.23 -3.66 -20.76
C MET A 207 -4.18 -3.47 -19.65
N PHE A 208 -4.35 -2.45 -18.82
CA PHE A 208 -3.47 -2.15 -17.69
C PHE A 208 -4.25 -2.05 -16.37
N PHE A 209 -3.57 -2.43 -15.31
CA PHE A 209 -4.11 -2.34 -13.96
C PHE A 209 -3.01 -1.95 -12.97
N THR A 210 -3.19 -0.86 -12.24
CA THR A 210 -2.32 -0.55 -11.11
C THR A 210 -2.94 -1.12 -9.82
N GLU A 211 -2.22 -2.04 -9.19
CA GLU A 211 -2.70 -2.78 -8.02
C GLU A 211 -1.53 -3.24 -7.16
N SER A 212 -1.83 -3.58 -5.93
CA SER A 212 -0.94 -4.27 -5.00
C SER A 212 -0.31 -5.52 -5.62
N SER A 213 0.95 -5.80 -5.26
CA SER A 213 1.57 -7.09 -5.56
C SER A 213 0.75 -8.29 -5.04
N ALA A 214 -0.02 -8.10 -3.97
CA ALA A 214 -0.92 -9.11 -3.40
C ALA A 214 -2.12 -9.45 -4.30
N GLY A 215 -2.33 -8.75 -5.41
CA GLY A 215 -3.25 -9.15 -6.47
C GLY A 215 -2.86 -10.44 -7.18
N TYR A 216 -1.59 -10.89 -7.03
CA TYR A 216 -1.01 -12.03 -7.74
C TYR A 216 -1.84 -13.30 -7.67
N ALA A 217 -2.20 -13.74 -6.46
CA ALA A 217 -2.95 -15.00 -6.29
C ALA A 217 -4.29 -15.00 -7.06
N GLY A 218 -5.03 -13.89 -6.96
CA GLY A 218 -6.31 -13.74 -7.66
C GLY A 218 -6.15 -13.67 -9.17
N ILE A 219 -5.18 -12.89 -9.64
CA ILE A 219 -4.89 -12.74 -11.08
C ILE A 219 -4.42 -14.07 -11.66
N LYS A 220 -3.46 -14.75 -11.03
CA LYS A 220 -2.96 -16.05 -11.47
C LYS A 220 -4.05 -17.11 -11.55
N LYS A 221 -5.01 -17.09 -10.61
CA LYS A 221 -6.11 -18.05 -10.55
C LYS A 221 -7.18 -17.82 -11.60
N GLU A 222 -7.52 -16.54 -11.88
CA GLU A 222 -8.73 -16.19 -12.63
C GLU A 222 -8.45 -15.70 -14.05
N ALA A 223 -7.27 -15.09 -14.32
CA ALA A 223 -6.93 -14.58 -15.64
C ALA A 223 -6.76 -15.72 -16.65
N GLN A 224 -7.47 -15.63 -17.77
CA GLN A 224 -7.39 -16.56 -18.91
C GLN A 224 -6.59 -15.94 -20.08
N PHE A 225 -5.63 -15.07 -19.79
CA PHE A 225 -4.79 -14.34 -20.73
C PHE A 225 -3.34 -14.27 -20.24
N ASP A 226 -2.42 -14.03 -21.15
CA ASP A 226 -1.01 -13.82 -20.81
C ASP A 226 -0.84 -12.45 -20.14
N PHE A 227 -0.34 -12.45 -18.91
CA PHE A 227 -0.12 -11.23 -18.15
C PHE A 227 1.33 -11.10 -17.68
N GLU A 228 1.71 -9.87 -17.40
CA GLU A 228 3.04 -9.52 -16.90
C GLU A 228 2.93 -8.52 -15.74
N ILE A 229 3.89 -8.55 -14.84
CA ILE A 229 4.06 -7.57 -13.77
C ILE A 229 5.22 -6.65 -14.16
N ARG A 230 5.01 -5.34 -14.04
CA ARG A 230 6.03 -4.30 -14.30
C ARG A 230 6.11 -3.31 -13.14
N PRO A 231 7.23 -2.58 -13.00
CA PRO A 231 7.30 -1.46 -12.08
C PRO A 231 6.22 -0.42 -12.37
N LEU A 232 5.84 0.36 -11.35
CA LEU A 232 4.98 1.52 -11.57
C LEU A 232 5.63 2.50 -12.57
N PRO A 233 4.84 3.11 -13.45
CA PRO A 233 5.33 4.18 -14.31
C PRO A 233 5.68 5.44 -13.51
N TYR A 234 6.63 6.23 -14.02
CA TYR A 234 7.00 7.51 -13.44
C TYR A 234 6.92 8.65 -14.48
N HIS A 235 6.93 9.90 -14.02
CA HIS A 235 7.03 11.05 -14.91
C HIS A 235 8.49 11.30 -15.30
N ALA A 236 8.77 11.29 -16.59
CA ALA A 236 10.09 11.64 -17.12
C ALA A 236 10.50 13.07 -16.72
N GLY A 237 11.81 13.30 -16.59
CA GLY A 237 12.35 14.59 -16.17
C GLY A 237 12.29 14.85 -14.65
N THR A 238 11.88 13.87 -13.86
CA THR A 238 11.93 13.90 -12.40
C THR A 238 13.13 13.12 -11.88
N LYS A 239 13.38 13.16 -10.55
CA LYS A 239 14.41 12.31 -9.91
C LYS A 239 13.96 10.85 -9.72
N ALA A 240 12.80 10.49 -10.28
CA ALA A 240 12.24 9.14 -10.21
C ALA A 240 13.03 8.14 -11.08
N PRO A 241 12.87 6.82 -10.83
CA PRO A 241 12.13 6.31 -9.69
C PRO A 241 12.94 6.36 -8.39
N GLN A 242 12.28 6.67 -7.29
CA GLN A 242 12.75 6.42 -5.92
C GLN A 242 12.22 5.05 -5.47
N ASN A 243 12.18 4.72 -4.21
CA ASN A 243 11.50 3.52 -3.71
C ASN A 243 9.98 3.76 -3.56
N THR A 244 9.19 2.70 -3.67
CA THR A 244 7.79 2.68 -3.24
C THR A 244 7.68 2.43 -1.74
N ILE A 245 6.50 2.69 -1.16
CA ILE A 245 6.19 2.41 0.24
C ILE A 245 5.25 1.22 0.38
N ILE A 246 5.26 0.62 1.56
CA ILE A 246 4.37 -0.50 1.85
C ILE A 246 2.91 -0.05 1.94
N GLY A 247 2.02 -0.99 1.65
CA GLY A 247 0.65 -1.03 2.11
C GLY A 247 0.36 -2.38 2.74
N GLY A 248 -0.86 -2.56 3.22
CA GLY A 248 -1.29 -3.78 3.87
C GLY A 248 -1.46 -3.62 5.37
N SER A 249 -0.98 -4.57 6.19
CA SER A 249 -1.30 -4.56 7.62
C SER A 249 -0.20 -5.15 8.49
N SER A 250 -0.26 -4.79 9.77
CA SER A 250 0.54 -5.38 10.83
C SER A 250 -0.36 -5.92 11.96
N LEU A 251 0.18 -6.78 12.78
CA LEU A 251 -0.49 -7.40 13.92
C LEU A 251 -0.09 -6.68 15.20
N TRP A 252 -1.05 -6.05 15.83
CA TRP A 252 -0.90 -5.30 17.08
C TRP A 252 -1.37 -6.15 18.25
N VAL A 253 -0.51 -6.35 19.24
CA VAL A 253 -0.90 -7.05 20.46
C VAL A 253 -1.62 -6.07 21.37
N MET A 254 -2.82 -6.43 21.81
CA MET A 254 -3.62 -5.59 22.68
C MET A 254 -3.24 -5.84 24.15
N SER A 255 -3.33 -4.79 24.97
CA SER A 255 -3.10 -4.88 26.40
C SER A 255 -4.27 -5.52 27.16
N GLY A 256 -4.08 -5.82 28.44
CA GLY A 256 -5.16 -6.27 29.37
C GLY A 256 -5.38 -7.77 29.40
N HIS A 257 -4.43 -8.58 28.94
CA HIS A 257 -4.45 -10.04 28.99
C HIS A 257 -3.43 -10.58 30.01
N SER A 258 -3.57 -11.84 30.39
CA SER A 258 -2.68 -12.50 31.34
C SER A 258 -1.30 -12.81 30.76
N ALA A 259 -0.34 -13.05 31.65
CA ALA A 259 1.02 -13.42 31.23
C ALA A 259 1.06 -14.73 30.42
N ASP A 260 0.19 -15.70 30.75
CA ASP A 260 0.15 -16.96 30.02
C ASP A 260 -0.48 -16.80 28.62
N GLU A 261 -1.47 -15.96 28.48
CA GLU A 261 -2.04 -15.62 27.18
C GLU A 261 -0.99 -14.93 26.28
N TYR A 262 -0.16 -14.05 26.84
CA TYR A 262 0.95 -13.43 26.08
C TYR A 262 2.03 -14.44 25.67
N LYS A 263 2.26 -15.52 26.41
CA LYS A 263 3.13 -16.64 25.95
C LYS A 263 2.55 -17.27 24.68
N GLY A 264 1.24 -17.48 24.62
CA GLY A 264 0.56 -17.97 23.43
C GLY A 264 0.68 -17.00 22.25
N VAL A 265 0.54 -15.69 22.49
CA VAL A 265 0.75 -14.65 21.49
C VAL A 265 2.19 -14.67 20.97
N ALA A 266 3.19 -14.78 21.84
CA ALA A 266 4.60 -14.85 21.46
C ALA A 266 4.90 -16.09 20.62
N ALA A 267 4.36 -17.25 20.97
CA ALA A 267 4.49 -18.48 20.18
C ALA A 267 3.89 -18.31 18.76
N PHE A 268 2.73 -17.67 18.67
CA PHE A 268 2.09 -17.39 17.38
C PHE A 268 2.90 -16.40 16.52
N ILE A 269 3.46 -15.35 17.13
CA ILE A 269 4.36 -14.40 16.43
C ILE A 269 5.60 -15.11 15.92
N ASN A 270 6.24 -15.96 16.73
CA ASN A 270 7.39 -16.78 16.30
C ASN A 270 7.04 -17.69 15.13
N PHE A 271 5.89 -18.36 15.18
CA PHE A 271 5.40 -19.18 14.07
C PHE A 271 5.24 -18.37 12.78
N LEU A 272 4.56 -17.21 12.85
CA LEU A 272 4.35 -16.34 11.68
C LEU A 272 5.65 -15.76 11.13
N SER A 273 6.67 -15.57 11.97
CA SER A 273 7.98 -15.04 11.57
C SER A 273 8.92 -16.10 11.00
N GLY A 274 8.52 -17.37 11.05
CA GLY A 274 9.31 -18.47 10.54
C GLY A 274 9.58 -18.35 9.03
N THR A 275 10.81 -18.66 8.62
CA THR A 275 11.28 -18.47 7.24
C THR A 275 10.40 -19.21 6.22
N ASP A 276 10.07 -20.48 6.49
CA ASP A 276 9.23 -21.27 5.58
C ASP A 276 7.81 -20.74 5.49
N ILE A 277 7.24 -20.30 6.62
CA ILE A 277 5.89 -19.74 6.68
C ILE A 277 5.83 -18.44 5.87
N GLN A 278 6.81 -17.58 6.02
CA GLN A 278 6.86 -16.29 5.32
C GLN A 278 7.16 -16.47 3.82
N ALA A 279 8.04 -17.39 3.44
CA ALA A 279 8.29 -17.72 2.03
C ALA A 279 7.01 -18.28 1.38
N LYS A 280 6.35 -19.23 2.05
CA LYS A 280 5.09 -19.80 1.56
C LYS A 280 3.98 -18.74 1.46
N TRP A 281 3.85 -17.85 2.47
CA TRP A 281 2.87 -16.78 2.44
C TRP A 281 3.08 -15.85 1.25
N HIS A 282 4.33 -15.44 0.99
CA HIS A 282 4.70 -14.68 -0.19
C HIS A 282 4.32 -15.37 -1.50
N GLN A 283 4.73 -16.62 -1.65
CA GLN A 283 4.53 -17.41 -2.88
C GLN A 283 3.05 -17.66 -3.18
N ASP A 284 2.24 -17.91 -2.14
CA ASP A 284 0.81 -18.21 -2.29
C ASP A 284 -0.04 -16.96 -2.53
N THR A 285 0.39 -15.78 -2.06
CA THR A 285 -0.46 -14.58 -2.02
C THR A 285 0.02 -13.42 -2.87
N GLY A 286 1.33 -13.27 -3.06
CA GLY A 286 1.97 -12.10 -3.66
C GLY A 286 2.23 -10.96 -2.66
N TYR A 287 1.87 -11.11 -1.36
CA TYR A 287 2.41 -10.25 -0.32
C TYR A 287 3.93 -10.41 -0.27
N LEU A 288 4.65 -9.35 0.07
CA LEU A 288 6.10 -9.41 0.20
C LEU A 288 6.50 -10.27 1.41
N PRO A 289 7.61 -11.00 1.34
CA PRO A 289 8.18 -11.61 2.53
C PRO A 289 8.58 -10.50 3.51
N ILE A 290 8.34 -10.69 4.80
CA ILE A 290 8.66 -9.67 5.81
C ILE A 290 10.06 -9.83 6.39
N THR A 291 10.71 -11.00 6.16
CA THR A 291 12.07 -11.27 6.64
C THR A 291 13.05 -11.46 5.48
N ILE A 292 14.32 -11.13 5.73
CA ILE A 292 15.41 -11.29 4.77
C ILE A 292 15.54 -12.76 4.38
N ALA A 293 15.58 -13.65 5.38
CA ALA A 293 15.71 -15.10 5.15
C ALA A 293 14.58 -15.69 4.30
N ALA A 294 13.34 -15.22 4.44
CA ALA A 294 12.23 -15.67 3.62
C ALA A 294 12.34 -15.18 2.17
N SER A 295 12.88 -13.99 1.96
CA SER A 295 13.17 -13.47 0.62
C SER A 295 14.26 -14.29 -0.07
N GLU A 296 15.35 -14.58 0.65
CA GLU A 296 16.46 -15.40 0.14
C GLU A 296 16.01 -16.83 -0.16
N LYS A 297 15.22 -17.44 0.73
CA LYS A 297 14.63 -18.75 0.51
C LYS A 297 13.76 -18.78 -0.73
N THR A 298 12.88 -17.81 -0.92
CA THR A 298 12.01 -17.73 -2.09
C THR A 298 12.82 -17.67 -3.39
N ALA A 299 13.93 -16.94 -3.40
CA ALA A 299 14.85 -16.89 -4.53
C ALA A 299 15.56 -18.22 -4.75
N ALA A 300 16.07 -18.86 -3.67
CA ALA A 300 16.75 -20.14 -3.72
C ALA A 300 15.83 -21.29 -4.18
N ASP A 301 14.55 -21.26 -3.82
CA ASP A 301 13.52 -22.22 -4.27
C ASP A 301 13.19 -22.06 -5.77
N GLY A 302 13.75 -21.07 -6.46
CA GLY A 302 13.50 -20.82 -7.89
C GLY A 302 12.13 -20.22 -8.20
N PHE A 303 11.40 -19.74 -7.19
CA PHE A 303 10.03 -19.23 -7.36
C PHE A 303 9.95 -18.08 -8.37
N TYR A 304 10.88 -17.13 -8.33
CA TYR A 304 10.89 -15.98 -9.23
C TYR A 304 11.19 -16.36 -10.68
N ASN A 305 11.95 -17.43 -10.91
CA ASN A 305 12.20 -17.96 -12.26
C ASN A 305 10.95 -18.64 -12.83
N ALA A 306 10.21 -19.36 -11.98
CA ALA A 306 8.97 -20.02 -12.35
C ALA A 306 7.77 -19.04 -12.45
N ASN A 307 7.87 -17.87 -11.81
CA ASN A 307 6.83 -16.85 -11.77
C ASN A 307 7.43 -15.45 -12.04
N PRO A 308 7.82 -15.17 -13.28
CA PRO A 308 8.51 -13.93 -13.66
C PRO A 308 7.73 -12.69 -13.25
N GLY A 309 8.45 -11.67 -12.73
CA GLY A 309 7.89 -10.40 -12.32
C GLY A 309 7.39 -10.33 -10.87
N THR A 310 7.24 -11.47 -10.18
CA THR A 310 6.80 -11.46 -8.76
C THR A 310 7.84 -10.88 -7.80
N ASP A 311 9.08 -10.71 -8.24
CA ASP A 311 10.18 -10.06 -7.53
C ASP A 311 10.20 -8.52 -7.72
N ILE A 312 9.47 -7.99 -8.70
CA ILE A 312 9.47 -6.56 -9.06
C ILE A 312 9.05 -5.69 -7.88
N ALA A 313 8.01 -6.08 -7.15
CA ALA A 313 7.53 -5.33 -6.00
C ALA A 313 8.63 -5.16 -4.93
N GLY A 314 9.35 -6.23 -4.59
CA GLY A 314 10.48 -6.19 -3.67
C GLY A 314 11.63 -5.32 -4.20
N LYS A 315 12.01 -5.50 -5.45
CA LYS A 315 13.06 -4.70 -6.13
C LYS A 315 12.72 -3.22 -6.15
N GLN A 316 11.47 -2.87 -6.44
CA GLN A 316 11.00 -1.48 -6.50
C GLN A 316 11.01 -0.83 -5.10
N MET A 317 10.62 -1.55 -4.06
CA MET A 317 10.60 -1.05 -2.69
C MET A 317 12.01 -0.91 -2.10
N MET A 318 12.93 -1.82 -2.44
CA MET A 318 14.29 -1.87 -1.88
C MET A 318 15.36 -1.26 -2.81
N GLY A 319 14.98 -0.81 -4.02
CA GLY A 319 15.92 -0.39 -5.06
C GLY A 319 16.76 0.84 -4.70
N LYS A 320 16.29 1.69 -3.81
CA LYS A 320 17.01 2.84 -3.27
C LYS A 320 16.73 2.99 -1.78
N ALA A 321 17.68 3.56 -1.05
CA ALA A 321 17.49 3.91 0.33
C ALA A 321 16.33 4.91 0.48
N PRO A 322 15.41 4.70 1.44
CA PRO A 322 14.31 5.62 1.69
C PRO A 322 14.79 7.03 2.07
N THR A 323 14.11 8.03 1.55
CA THR A 323 14.27 9.44 1.93
C THR A 323 13.21 9.85 2.94
N GLU A 324 13.21 11.11 3.35
CA GLU A 324 12.14 11.68 4.18
C GLU A 324 10.75 11.63 3.50
N ASN A 325 10.71 11.62 2.16
CA ASN A 325 9.49 11.55 1.37
C ASN A 325 9.06 10.12 1.04
N SER A 326 9.92 9.13 1.23
CA SER A 326 9.69 7.76 0.74
C SER A 326 9.88 6.66 1.78
N LYS A 327 9.98 7.00 3.07
CA LYS A 327 10.06 6.02 4.17
C LYS A 327 8.69 5.56 4.69
N GLY A 328 7.61 6.14 4.18
CA GLY A 328 6.23 5.86 4.61
C GLY A 328 5.48 7.11 5.04
N LEU A 329 4.31 6.91 5.63
CA LEU A 329 3.42 7.96 6.11
C LEU A 329 3.00 7.64 7.56
N ARG A 330 3.14 8.61 8.48
CA ARG A 330 2.79 8.44 9.88
C ARG A 330 1.88 9.59 10.34
N LEU A 331 0.64 9.56 9.85
CA LEU A 331 -0.33 10.62 10.01
C LEU A 331 -1.48 10.19 10.93
N GLY A 332 -1.85 11.06 11.86
CA GLY A 332 -3.04 10.82 12.69
C GLY A 332 -4.34 10.91 11.89
N SER A 333 -5.35 10.15 12.30
CA SER A 333 -6.64 10.08 11.59
C SER A 333 -6.53 9.77 10.09
N PHE A 334 -5.48 9.07 9.67
CA PHE A 334 -5.16 8.92 8.25
C PHE A 334 -6.19 8.08 7.49
N ASP A 335 -6.88 7.14 8.14
CA ASP A 335 -8.01 6.42 7.54
C ASP A 335 -9.11 7.39 7.08
N GLN A 336 -9.45 8.37 7.91
CA GLN A 336 -10.44 9.41 7.56
C GLN A 336 -9.92 10.35 6.47
N ILE A 337 -8.63 10.71 6.52
CA ILE A 337 -7.99 11.55 5.50
C ILE A 337 -7.98 10.83 4.15
N ARG A 338 -7.67 9.53 4.12
CA ARG A 338 -7.73 8.72 2.90
C ARG A 338 -9.16 8.70 2.32
N GLY A 339 -10.19 8.61 3.16
CA GLY A 339 -11.58 8.72 2.73
C GLY A 339 -11.91 10.08 2.07
N ILE A 340 -11.38 11.18 2.61
CA ILE A 340 -11.50 12.52 2.00
C ILE A 340 -10.78 12.57 0.65
N ILE A 341 -9.56 12.04 0.58
CA ILE A 341 -8.80 11.98 -0.68
C ILE A 341 -9.58 11.19 -1.73
N ASP A 342 -10.14 10.04 -1.37
CA ASP A 342 -10.93 9.22 -2.30
C ASP A 342 -12.15 9.97 -2.86
N GLU A 343 -12.89 10.72 -2.03
CA GLU A 343 -14.00 11.58 -2.48
C GLU A 343 -13.54 12.64 -3.48
N GLU A 344 -12.41 13.27 -3.22
CA GLU A 344 -11.89 14.33 -4.08
C GLU A 344 -11.34 13.76 -5.40
N LEU A 345 -10.69 12.60 -5.38
CA LEU A 345 -10.25 11.89 -6.59
C LEU A 345 -11.44 11.51 -7.46
N GLU A 346 -12.52 10.98 -6.88
CA GLU A 346 -13.77 10.67 -7.60
C GLU A 346 -14.38 11.92 -8.26
N SER A 347 -14.22 13.09 -7.64
CA SER A 347 -14.65 14.35 -8.22
C SER A 347 -13.85 14.74 -9.47
N ILE A 348 -12.56 14.36 -9.53
CA ILE A 348 -11.71 14.54 -10.71
C ILE A 348 -12.14 13.56 -11.81
N TRP A 349 -12.30 12.26 -11.47
CA TRP A 349 -12.63 11.22 -12.46
C TRP A 349 -13.98 11.46 -13.12
N THR A 350 -14.93 12.02 -12.37
CA THR A 350 -16.25 12.40 -12.87
C THR A 350 -16.31 13.78 -13.55
N GLY A 351 -15.17 14.49 -13.59
CA GLY A 351 -15.10 15.83 -14.19
C GLY A 351 -15.81 16.94 -13.40
N LYS A 352 -16.19 16.69 -12.14
CA LYS A 352 -16.86 17.67 -11.27
C LYS A 352 -15.91 18.73 -10.75
N LYS A 353 -14.63 18.39 -10.58
CA LYS A 353 -13.57 19.31 -10.11
C LYS A 353 -12.33 19.16 -10.95
N THR A 354 -11.54 20.24 -11.06
CA THR A 354 -10.15 20.12 -11.53
C THR A 354 -9.30 19.49 -10.44
N ALA A 355 -8.15 18.90 -10.80
CA ALA A 355 -7.24 18.31 -9.83
C ALA A 355 -6.77 19.34 -8.77
N GLN A 356 -6.51 20.60 -9.17
CA GLN A 356 -6.12 21.65 -8.21
C GLN A 356 -7.21 21.87 -7.16
N VAL A 357 -8.46 22.11 -7.58
CA VAL A 357 -9.59 22.38 -6.66
C VAL A 357 -9.86 21.19 -5.74
N ALA A 358 -9.78 19.97 -6.27
CA ALA A 358 -9.96 18.74 -5.49
C ALA A 358 -8.86 18.58 -4.45
N MET A 359 -7.59 18.77 -4.83
CA MET A 359 -6.47 18.58 -3.90
C MET A 359 -6.39 19.70 -2.86
N ASP A 360 -6.73 20.95 -3.19
CA ASP A 360 -6.85 22.04 -2.20
C ASP A 360 -7.95 21.73 -1.16
N SER A 361 -9.08 21.18 -1.60
CA SER A 361 -10.15 20.72 -0.72
C SER A 361 -9.69 19.58 0.19
N ALA A 362 -8.99 18.56 -0.37
CA ALA A 362 -8.48 17.42 0.38
C ALA A 362 -7.46 17.84 1.44
N VAL A 363 -6.51 18.71 1.10
CA VAL A 363 -5.52 19.25 2.03
C VAL A 363 -6.20 20.03 3.16
N LYS A 364 -7.09 20.96 2.84
CA LYS A 364 -7.82 21.77 3.84
C LYS A 364 -8.61 20.88 4.82
N ARG A 365 -9.36 19.92 4.31
CA ARG A 365 -10.18 18.99 5.12
C ARG A 365 -9.30 18.04 5.93
N GLY A 366 -8.25 17.51 5.34
CA GLY A 366 -7.32 16.61 5.98
C GLY A 366 -6.49 17.27 7.09
N ASP A 367 -6.02 18.50 6.87
CA ASP A 367 -5.29 19.28 7.89
C ASP A 367 -6.17 19.57 9.11
N ALA A 368 -7.46 19.78 8.92
CA ALA A 368 -8.39 19.94 10.05
C ALA A 368 -8.44 18.66 10.93
N LEU A 369 -8.33 17.46 10.33
CA LEU A 369 -8.25 16.21 11.08
C LEU A 369 -6.88 16.06 11.76
N LEU A 370 -5.78 16.41 11.10
CA LEU A 370 -4.44 16.40 11.69
C LEU A 370 -4.39 17.34 12.93
N ARG A 371 -4.94 18.55 12.86
CA ARG A 371 -4.97 19.48 14.02
C ARG A 371 -5.80 18.92 15.18
N ARG A 372 -6.91 18.22 14.91
CA ARG A 372 -7.71 17.57 15.97
C ARG A 372 -6.92 16.44 16.62
N PHE A 373 -6.26 15.61 15.81
CA PHE A 373 -5.45 14.50 16.30
C PHE A 373 -4.28 15.01 17.15
N GLU A 374 -3.56 16.01 16.67
CA GLU A 374 -2.48 16.67 17.40
C GLU A 374 -2.95 17.18 18.77
N LYS A 375 -4.06 17.92 18.82
CA LYS A 375 -4.61 18.46 20.08
C LYS A 375 -4.99 17.36 21.09
N ALA A 376 -5.45 16.23 20.59
CA ALA A 376 -5.87 15.10 21.44
C ALA A 376 -4.71 14.25 21.96
N ASN A 377 -3.49 14.37 21.37
CA ASN A 377 -2.36 13.47 21.65
C ASN A 377 -1.05 14.19 22.04
N LYS A 378 -1.11 15.49 22.27
CA LYS A 378 -0.05 16.31 22.91
C LYS A 378 0.02 16.15 24.42
#